data_00ada4a64af4b94d4c880c62687f3816
#
_entry.id   00ada4a64af4b94d4c880c62687f3816
#
_cell.length_a   1.000
_cell.length_b   1.000
_cell.length_c   1.000
_cell.angle_alpha   90.00
_cell.angle_beta   90.00
_cell.angle_gamma   90.00
#
_symmetry.space_group_name_H-M   'P 1'
#
loop_
_entity.id
_entity.type
_entity.pdbx_description
1 polymer ?
#
loop_
_entity_poly.entity_id
_entity_poly.type
_entity_poly.pdbx_seq_one_letter_code
_entity_poly.pdbx_strand_id
1 'polypeptide(L)'
;MSFHEQNIDAFIELLRHQRSLFSAEDRANLKLLLAKLPDDLERISEAVAGWYEQRPKILDAQLDAINSQVVSRSVATGEGEEEKSYREQLLDAIGR
;
A
#
# COMPACT_ATOMS: atom_id res chain seq x y z
N MET A 1 9.61 -6.43 -12.04
CA MET A 1 8.87 -5.65 -11.10
C MET A 1 9.72 -5.25 -9.93
N SER A 2 9.66 -4.05 -9.54
CA SER A 2 10.53 -3.59 -8.49
C SER A 2 9.91 -3.87 -7.12
N PHE A 3 10.76 -3.86 -6.11
CA PHE A 3 10.28 -4.04 -4.75
C PHE A 3 9.29 -2.94 -4.39
N HIS A 4 9.52 -1.73 -4.88
CA HIS A 4 8.64 -0.61 -4.51
C HIS A 4 7.23 -0.83 -5.05
N GLU A 5 7.11 -1.35 -6.25
CA GLU A 5 5.80 -1.64 -6.80
C GLU A 5 5.12 -2.74 -6.00
N GLN A 6 5.85 -3.79 -5.66
CA GLN A 6 5.31 -4.87 -4.88
C GLN A 6 4.89 -4.39 -3.51
N ASN A 7 5.71 -3.55 -2.90
CA ASN A 7 5.44 -3.02 -1.58
C ASN A 7 4.13 -2.23 -1.57
N ILE A 8 3.96 -1.36 -2.52
CA ILE A 8 2.77 -0.52 -2.56
C ILE A 8 1.53 -1.34 -2.96
N ASP A 9 1.67 -2.24 -3.92
CA ASP A 9 0.54 -3.07 -4.32
C ASP A 9 0.05 -3.91 -3.13
N ALA A 10 0.97 -4.47 -2.37
CA ALA A 10 0.59 -5.27 -1.21
C ALA A 10 -0.09 -4.40 -0.17
N PHE A 11 0.39 -3.19 0.01
CA PHE A 11 -0.18 -2.29 1.01
C PHE A 11 -1.61 -1.88 0.60
N ILE A 12 -1.82 -1.64 -0.68
CA ILE A 12 -3.17 -1.32 -1.17
C ILE A 12 -4.11 -2.50 -0.91
N GLU A 13 -3.62 -3.72 -1.12
CA GLU A 13 -4.42 -4.90 -0.85
C GLU A 13 -4.81 -4.98 0.62
N LEU A 14 -3.87 -4.67 1.51
CA LEU A 14 -4.17 -4.69 2.92
C LEU A 14 -5.24 -3.66 3.26
N LEU A 15 -5.12 -2.48 2.70
CA LEU A 15 -6.10 -1.43 2.97
C LEU A 15 -7.48 -1.82 2.49
N ARG A 16 -7.55 -2.54 1.39
CA ARG A 16 -8.84 -2.92 0.84
C ARG A 16 -9.44 -4.15 1.52
N HIS A 17 -8.60 -5.12 1.85
CA HIS A 17 -9.10 -6.38 2.33
C HIS A 17 -8.99 -6.59 3.83
N GLN A 18 -8.13 -5.88 4.49
CA GLN A 18 -7.99 -6.03 5.92
C GLN A 18 -8.08 -4.67 6.61
N ARG A 19 -9.15 -3.99 6.31
CA ARG A 19 -9.32 -2.63 6.84
C ARG A 19 -9.33 -2.60 8.36
N SER A 20 -9.70 -3.69 9.00
CA SER A 20 -9.73 -3.68 10.44
C SER A 20 -8.36 -3.60 11.09
N LEU A 21 -7.31 -3.81 10.31
CA LEU A 21 -5.97 -3.65 10.84
C LEU A 21 -5.66 -2.16 11.05
N PHE A 22 -6.39 -1.28 10.39
CA PHE A 22 -6.11 0.13 10.43
C PHE A 22 -7.21 0.85 11.18
N SER A 23 -6.86 1.51 12.25
CA SER A 23 -7.84 2.30 12.99
C SER A 23 -8.14 3.57 12.21
N ALA A 24 -9.15 4.28 12.62
CA ALA A 24 -9.46 5.56 12.00
C ALA A 24 -8.29 6.51 12.13
N GLU A 25 -7.60 6.44 13.25
CA GLU A 25 -6.45 7.28 13.48
C GLU A 25 -5.32 6.89 12.54
N ASP A 26 -5.10 5.60 12.33
CA ASP A 26 -4.07 5.14 11.42
C ASP A 26 -4.34 5.63 10.02
N ARG A 27 -5.58 5.54 9.59
CA ARG A 27 -5.94 5.98 8.25
C ARG A 27 -5.77 7.48 8.07
N ALA A 28 -6.12 8.25 9.10
CA ALA A 28 -5.94 9.69 9.05
C ALA A 28 -4.45 10.04 8.97
N ASN A 29 -3.64 9.32 9.71
CA ASN A 29 -2.21 9.54 9.68
C ASN A 29 -1.64 9.24 8.31
N LEU A 30 -2.07 8.16 7.71
CA LEU A 30 -1.59 7.81 6.37
C LEU A 30 -1.98 8.86 5.35
N LYS A 31 -3.18 9.40 5.45
CA LYS A 31 -3.60 10.43 4.53
C LYS A 31 -2.72 11.65 4.64
N LEU A 32 -2.40 12.03 5.87
CA LEU A 32 -1.53 13.17 6.07
C LEU A 32 -0.13 12.92 5.53
N LEU A 33 0.36 11.72 5.74
CA LEU A 33 1.67 11.38 5.24
C LEU A 33 1.70 11.45 3.71
N LEU A 34 0.72 10.87 3.08
CA LEU A 34 0.68 10.84 1.62
C LEU A 34 0.50 12.23 1.03
N ALA A 35 -0.22 13.08 1.74
CA ALA A 35 -0.45 14.43 1.25
C ALA A 35 0.85 15.22 1.17
N LYS A 36 1.84 14.85 1.95
CA LYS A 36 3.10 15.57 1.95
C LYS A 36 4.10 15.00 0.95
N LEU A 37 3.79 13.88 0.33
CA LEU A 37 4.75 13.23 -0.53
C LEU A 37 4.52 13.59 -1.99
N PRO A 38 5.56 13.59 -2.79
CA PRO A 38 5.38 13.79 -4.21
C PRO A 38 4.79 12.53 -4.80
N ASP A 39 4.30 12.63 -6.02
CA ASP A 39 3.70 11.47 -6.66
C ASP A 39 4.84 10.66 -7.26
N ASP A 40 5.61 10.02 -6.44
CA ASP A 40 6.79 9.29 -6.88
C ASP A 40 6.78 7.96 -6.15
N LEU A 41 6.74 6.89 -6.90
CA LEU A 41 6.61 5.56 -6.34
C LEU A 41 7.67 5.23 -5.29
N GLU A 42 8.90 5.53 -5.57
CA GLU A 42 9.98 5.19 -4.65
C GLU A 42 9.82 5.94 -3.33
N ARG A 43 9.51 7.22 -3.40
CA ARG A 43 9.34 7.99 -2.19
C ARG A 43 8.13 7.54 -1.39
N ILE A 44 7.06 7.23 -2.08
CA ILE A 44 5.86 6.74 -1.43
C ILE A 44 6.15 5.41 -0.77
N SER A 45 6.83 4.52 -1.46
CA SER A 45 7.14 3.21 -0.92
C SER A 45 8.00 3.31 0.33
N GLU A 46 9.01 4.17 0.30
CA GLU A 46 9.89 4.34 1.45
C GLU A 46 9.15 4.93 2.63
N ALA A 47 8.30 5.91 2.40
CA ALA A 47 7.56 6.53 3.48
C ALA A 47 6.55 5.55 4.09
N VAL A 48 5.89 4.79 3.24
CA VAL A 48 4.93 3.80 3.71
C VAL A 48 5.65 2.72 4.51
N ALA A 49 6.82 2.29 4.05
CA ALA A 49 7.58 1.29 4.77
C ALA A 49 7.97 1.78 6.16
N GLY A 50 8.44 3.02 6.25
CA GLY A 50 8.79 3.59 7.54
C GLY A 50 7.58 3.67 8.46
N TRP A 51 6.42 3.90 7.88
CA TRP A 51 5.20 4.02 8.67
C TRP A 51 4.79 2.66 9.22
N TYR A 52 4.74 1.63 8.39
CA TYR A 52 4.23 0.35 8.88
C TYR A 52 5.27 -0.40 9.72
N GLU A 53 6.53 -0.05 9.58
CA GLU A 53 7.56 -0.69 10.40
C GLU A 53 7.39 -0.36 11.87
N GLN A 54 6.68 0.70 12.18
CA GLN A 54 6.44 1.06 13.56
C GLN A 54 5.16 0.43 14.09
N ARG A 55 4.48 -0.34 13.28
CA ARG A 55 3.22 -0.95 13.68
C ARG A 55 3.31 -2.45 13.43
N PRO A 56 3.74 -3.23 14.43
CA PRO A 56 4.08 -4.64 14.22
C PRO A 56 3.00 -5.47 13.56
N LYS A 57 1.75 -5.23 13.91
CA LYS A 57 0.68 -6.03 13.32
C LYS A 57 0.52 -5.74 11.84
N ILE A 58 0.67 -4.50 11.47
CA ILE A 58 0.56 -4.12 10.07
C ILE A 58 1.79 -4.60 9.31
N LEU A 59 2.95 -4.49 9.92
CA LEU A 59 4.18 -4.97 9.29
C LEU A 59 4.07 -6.46 9.00
N ASP A 60 3.57 -7.22 9.95
CA ASP A 60 3.44 -8.64 9.79
C ASP A 60 2.50 -8.95 8.63
N ALA A 61 1.37 -8.28 8.59
CA ALA A 61 0.40 -8.49 7.52
C ALA A 61 0.95 -8.04 6.18
N GLN A 62 1.74 -7.00 6.17
CA GLN A 62 2.34 -6.50 4.95
C GLN A 62 3.32 -7.53 4.36
N LEU A 63 4.16 -8.10 5.21
CA LEU A 63 5.11 -9.10 4.75
C LEU A 63 4.38 -10.33 4.21
N ASP A 64 3.30 -10.70 4.86
CA ASP A 64 2.50 -11.81 4.42
C ASP A 64 1.87 -11.50 3.07
N ALA A 65 1.39 -10.30 2.89
CA ALA A 65 0.77 -9.89 1.64
C ALA A 65 1.80 -9.88 0.50
N ILE A 66 3.00 -9.44 0.78
CA ILE A 66 4.04 -9.42 -0.24
C ILE A 66 4.36 -10.86 -0.66
N ASN A 67 4.45 -11.76 0.30
CA ASN A 67 4.74 -13.15 -0.02
C ASN A 67 3.62 -13.77 -0.83
N SER A 68 2.39 -13.48 -0.48
CA SER A 68 1.25 -14.01 -1.23
C SER A 68 1.23 -13.46 -2.63
N GLN A 69 1.58 -12.19 -2.76
CA GLN A 69 1.57 -11.58 -4.06
C GLN A 69 2.58 -12.22 -4.97
N VAL A 70 3.73 -12.55 -4.46
CA VAL A 70 4.76 -13.20 -5.25
C VAL A 70 4.23 -14.51 -5.82
N VAL A 71 3.48 -15.23 -5.01
CA VAL A 71 2.98 -16.50 -5.46
C VAL A 71 1.87 -16.36 -6.48
N SER A 72 0.95 -15.49 -6.25
CA SER A 72 -0.19 -15.40 -7.12
C SER A 72 -0.04 -14.36 -8.20
N ARG A 73 1.13 -13.78 -8.33
CA ARG A 73 1.21 -12.76 -9.27
C ARG A 73 1.08 -13.14 -10.68
N SER A 74 0.98 -14.31 -10.94
CA SER A 74 0.91 -14.73 -12.29
C SER A 74 -0.19 -14.10 -13.06
N VAL A 75 -1.14 -13.62 -12.37
CA VAL A 75 -2.18 -13.12 -13.09
C VAL A 75 -1.99 -11.86 -13.60
N ALA A 76 -1.52 -11.58 -14.35
CA ALA A 76 -1.33 -10.39 -14.79
C ALA A 76 -2.33 -9.54 -15.10
N THR A 77 -2.96 -9.60 -15.49
CA THR A 77 -3.98 -8.82 -15.76
C THR A 77 -3.73 -7.54 -15.97
N GLY A 78 -3.21 -7.04 -15.62
CA GLY A 78 -2.97 -5.81 -15.84
C GLY A 78 -3.87 -5.03 -16.52
N GLU A 79 -4.44 -5.10 -16.99
CA GLU A 79 -5.25 -4.39 -17.65
C GLU A 79 -5.01 -3.07 -17.41
N GLY A 80 -4.38 -2.64 -16.86
CA GLY A 80 -4.07 -1.40 -16.70
C GLY A 80 -4.96 -0.41 -17.06
N GLU A 81 -5.94 -0.63 -17.05
CA GLU A 81 -6.80 0.30 -17.41
C GLU A 81 -6.67 1.33 -16.46
N GLU A 82 -6.16 1.23 -15.38
CA GLU A 82 -6.16 2.19 -14.47
C GLU A 82 -5.16 3.14 -14.66
N GLU A 83 -5.35 4.20 -14.85
CA GLU A 83 -4.37 5.15 -14.96
C GLU A 83 -4.13 5.86 -13.68
N LYS A 84 -4.68 5.47 -12.61
CA LYS A 84 -4.46 6.16 -11.34
C LYS A 84 -3.05 5.95 -10.86
N SER A 85 -2.45 6.99 -10.35
CA SER A 85 -1.13 6.85 -9.77
C SER A 85 -1.23 6.05 -8.48
N TYR A 86 -0.11 5.58 -7.99
CA TYR A 86 -0.09 4.81 -6.76
C TYR A 86 -0.57 5.67 -5.59
N ARG A 87 -0.23 6.95 -5.60
CA ARG A 87 -0.67 7.84 -4.55
C ARG A 87 -2.19 7.91 -4.54
N GLU A 88 -2.81 8.05 -5.69
CA GLU A 88 -4.25 8.09 -5.77
C GLU A 88 -4.88 6.77 -5.38
N GLN A 89 -4.29 5.66 -5.76
CA GLN A 89 -4.80 4.36 -5.39
C GLN A 89 -4.76 4.17 -3.88
N LEU A 90 -3.69 4.63 -3.25
CA LEU A 90 -3.57 4.52 -1.81
C LEU A 90 -4.61 5.39 -1.11
N LEU A 91 -4.75 6.63 -1.57
CA LEU A 91 -5.72 7.53 -0.95
C LEU A 91 -7.15 7.00 -1.11
N ASP A 92 -7.42 6.42 -2.26
CA ASP A 92 -8.73 5.87 -2.51
C ASP A 92 -9.00 4.69 -1.57
N ALA A 93 -8.02 3.84 -1.39
CA ALA A 93 -8.18 2.69 -0.49
C ALA A 93 -8.32 3.13 0.96
N ILE A 94 -7.61 4.17 1.36
CA ILE A 94 -7.70 4.66 2.71
C ILE A 94 -9.05 5.32 2.96
N GLY A 95 -9.51 6.07 2.00
CA GLY A 95 -10.72 6.85 2.18
C GLY A 95 -12.00 6.08 2.11
N ARG A 96 -11.94 4.87 1.64
CA ARG A 96 -13.16 4.10 1.56
C ARG A 96 -13.37 3.18 2.73
#